data_16a010fd9a7c7e9dde498c23293e413f
#
_entry.id   16a010fd9a7c7e9dde498c23293e413f
#
_cell.length_a   1.000
_cell.length_b   1.000
_cell.length_c   1.000
_cell.angle_alpha   90.00
_cell.angle_beta   90.00
_cell.angle_gamma   90.00
#
_symmetry.space_group_name_H-M   'P 1'
#
loop_
_entity.id
_entity.type
_entity.pdbx_description
1 polymer ?
#
loop_
_entity_poly.entity_id
_entity_poly.type
_entity_poly.pdbx_seq_one_letter_code
_entity_poly.pdbx_strand_id
1 'polypeptide(L)'
;MIIAVDGPAAAGKGTLARALARHYHFHFLDTGSLYRMVGFAVLATGGDPRDEAAALKAAQTLKPEFAHNEDLRGEEVGEAASIVAANLKVREALLGFQRQFAAKRPGAVLDGRDIGTVVCPDAEAKIFVTAAPEVRARRRHQELAERGLAPSFDSVFADILARDERDRRRVHAPLIPAADAYVLETSRMTREQALAAAIAFVEKRRKK
;
A
#
# COMPACT_ATOMS: atom_id res chain seq x y z
N MET A 1 16.56 -10.83 -1.95
CA MET A 1 16.47 -9.49 -1.34
C MET A 1 15.03 -9.04 -1.30
N ILE A 2 14.59 -8.46 -0.18
CA ILE A 2 13.25 -7.89 -0.02
C ILE A 2 13.38 -6.37 0.13
N ILE A 3 12.60 -5.64 -0.66
CA ILE A 3 12.48 -4.18 -0.55
C ILE A 3 11.06 -3.87 -0.06
N ALA A 4 10.95 -3.34 1.16
CA ALA A 4 9.71 -2.88 1.74
C ALA A 4 9.49 -1.40 1.41
N VAL A 5 8.31 -1.05 0.87
CA VAL A 5 7.93 0.32 0.53
C VAL A 5 6.64 0.67 1.24
N ASP A 6 6.73 1.43 2.32
CA ASP A 6 5.60 1.82 3.14
C ASP A 6 5.29 3.33 3.03
N GLY A 7 4.13 3.76 3.50
CA GLY A 7 3.76 5.16 3.57
C GLY A 7 2.26 5.42 3.32
N PRO A 8 1.78 6.65 3.48
CA PRO A 8 0.37 7.01 3.38
C PRO A 8 -0.18 6.89 1.95
N ALA A 9 -1.50 7.00 1.82
CA ALA A 9 -2.18 7.01 0.52
C ALA A 9 -1.68 8.16 -0.38
N ALA A 10 -1.63 7.94 -1.69
CA ALA A 10 -1.22 8.93 -2.71
C ALA A 10 0.19 9.54 -2.53
N ALA A 11 1.06 8.97 -1.70
CA ALA A 11 2.46 9.40 -1.55
C ALA A 11 3.37 9.03 -2.75
N GLY A 12 2.85 8.27 -3.73
CA GLY A 12 3.63 7.82 -4.88
C GLY A 12 4.33 6.47 -4.70
N LYS A 13 4.05 5.76 -3.60
CA LYS A 13 4.65 4.45 -3.28
C LYS A 13 4.55 3.42 -4.41
N GLY A 14 3.33 3.18 -4.91
CA GLY A 14 3.09 2.16 -5.93
C GLY A 14 3.87 2.41 -7.22
N THR A 15 4.00 3.69 -7.63
CA THR A 15 4.81 4.07 -8.79
C THR A 15 6.29 3.80 -8.52
N LEU A 16 6.78 4.20 -7.35
CA LEU A 16 8.16 3.98 -6.94
C LEU A 16 8.48 2.48 -6.80
N ALA A 17 7.63 1.72 -6.11
CA ALA A 17 7.83 0.30 -5.89
C ALA A 17 7.84 -0.51 -7.19
N ARG A 18 6.94 -0.20 -8.14
CA ARG A 18 6.97 -0.81 -9.49
C ARG A 18 8.24 -0.44 -10.27
N ALA A 19 8.70 0.81 -10.15
CA ALA A 19 9.93 1.25 -10.80
C ALA A 19 11.17 0.54 -10.21
N LEU A 20 11.24 0.37 -8.89
CA LEU A 20 12.27 -0.40 -8.22
C LEU A 20 12.25 -1.88 -8.64
N ALA A 21 11.06 -2.49 -8.67
CA ALA A 21 10.91 -3.88 -9.09
C ALA A 21 11.40 -4.09 -10.53
N ARG A 22 11.08 -3.20 -11.45
CA ARG A 22 11.60 -3.23 -12.83
C ARG A 22 13.11 -3.04 -12.88
N HIS A 23 13.65 -2.08 -12.12
CA HIS A 23 15.09 -1.78 -12.10
C HIS A 23 15.93 -2.98 -11.63
N TYR A 24 15.45 -3.70 -10.61
CA TYR A 24 16.15 -4.85 -10.04
C TYR A 24 15.74 -6.19 -10.63
N HIS A 25 14.76 -6.22 -11.56
CA HIS A 25 14.13 -7.44 -12.08
C HIS A 25 13.54 -8.31 -10.96
N PHE A 26 12.95 -7.65 -9.94
CA PHE A 26 12.29 -8.29 -8.81
C PHE A 26 10.79 -8.45 -9.04
N HIS A 27 10.19 -9.38 -8.31
CA HIS A 27 8.74 -9.51 -8.24
C HIS A 27 8.13 -8.29 -7.54
N PHE A 28 6.91 -7.90 -7.92
CA PHE A 28 6.19 -6.77 -7.34
C PHE A 28 4.86 -7.23 -6.75
N LEU A 29 4.57 -6.82 -5.50
CA LEU A 29 3.28 -7.00 -4.86
C LEU A 29 2.76 -5.68 -4.29
N ASP A 30 1.60 -5.24 -4.79
CA ASP A 30 0.76 -4.22 -4.14
C ASP A 30 -0.11 -4.92 -3.09
N THR A 31 0.30 -4.87 -1.82
CA THR A 31 -0.47 -5.51 -0.75
C THR A 31 -1.80 -4.80 -0.48
N GLY A 32 -1.90 -3.52 -0.81
CA GLY A 32 -3.15 -2.78 -0.76
C GLY A 32 -4.23 -3.36 -1.67
N SER A 33 -3.84 -3.97 -2.80
CA SER A 33 -4.80 -4.65 -3.68
C SER A 33 -5.45 -5.86 -3.02
N LEU A 34 -4.76 -6.59 -2.15
CA LEU A 34 -5.33 -7.71 -1.41
C LEU A 34 -6.47 -7.24 -0.48
N TYR A 35 -6.25 -6.15 0.26
CA TYR A 35 -7.30 -5.57 1.11
C TYR A 35 -8.45 -4.99 0.29
N ARG A 36 -8.17 -4.44 -0.89
CA ARG A 36 -9.21 -4.00 -1.83
C ARG A 36 -10.06 -5.17 -2.32
N MET A 37 -9.46 -6.30 -2.61
CA MET A 37 -10.19 -7.52 -2.98
C MET A 37 -11.10 -8.00 -1.85
N VAL A 38 -10.60 -8.00 -0.60
CA VAL A 38 -11.43 -8.36 0.57
C VAL A 38 -12.61 -7.39 0.71
N GLY A 39 -12.35 -6.07 0.67
CA GLY A 39 -13.39 -5.04 0.74
C GLY A 39 -14.42 -5.17 -0.38
N PHE A 40 -13.96 -5.36 -1.61
CA PHE A 40 -14.83 -5.58 -2.77
C PHE A 40 -15.71 -6.82 -2.62
N ALA A 41 -15.13 -7.94 -2.16
CA ALA A 41 -15.89 -9.19 -1.97
C ALA A 41 -16.99 -9.04 -0.92
N VAL A 42 -16.76 -8.27 0.15
CA VAL A 42 -17.78 -7.97 1.15
C VAL A 42 -18.87 -7.08 0.55
N LEU A 43 -18.51 -5.99 -0.13
CA LEU A 43 -19.47 -5.08 -0.76
C LEU A 43 -20.32 -5.76 -1.84
N ALA A 44 -19.70 -6.63 -2.65
CA ALA A 44 -20.39 -7.37 -3.72
C ALA A 44 -21.51 -8.29 -3.21
N THR A 45 -21.47 -8.68 -1.93
CA THR A 45 -22.55 -9.45 -1.27
C THR A 45 -23.54 -8.56 -0.51
N GLY A 46 -23.42 -7.23 -0.61
CA GLY A 46 -24.22 -6.27 0.16
C GLY A 46 -23.84 -6.22 1.66
N GLY A 47 -22.68 -6.74 2.02
CA GLY A 47 -22.20 -6.77 3.41
C GLY A 47 -21.53 -5.47 3.87
N ASP A 48 -21.40 -5.31 5.19
CA ASP A 48 -20.65 -4.20 5.80
C ASP A 48 -19.17 -4.61 5.98
N PRO A 49 -18.19 -3.84 5.46
CA PRO A 49 -16.77 -4.07 5.69
C PRO A 49 -16.35 -4.05 7.18
N ARG A 50 -17.20 -3.52 8.06
CA ARG A 50 -17.01 -3.56 9.53
C ARG A 50 -17.40 -4.88 10.15
N ASP A 51 -18.15 -5.73 9.44
CA ASP A 51 -18.46 -7.09 9.91
C ASP A 51 -17.20 -7.96 9.82
N GLU A 52 -16.65 -8.26 11.01
CA GLU A 52 -15.41 -9.03 11.12
C GLU A 52 -15.52 -10.43 10.53
N ALA A 53 -16.67 -11.08 10.65
CA ALA A 53 -16.88 -12.44 10.15
C ALA A 53 -16.96 -12.45 8.62
N ALA A 54 -17.69 -11.51 8.02
CA ALA A 54 -17.78 -11.34 6.57
C ALA A 54 -16.41 -11.01 5.97
N ALA A 55 -15.67 -10.07 6.57
CA ALA A 55 -14.34 -9.68 6.13
C ALA A 55 -13.33 -10.84 6.23
N LEU A 56 -13.35 -11.61 7.33
CA LEU A 56 -12.49 -12.79 7.49
C LEU A 56 -12.80 -13.86 6.45
N LYS A 57 -14.08 -14.18 6.24
CA LYS A 57 -14.50 -15.16 5.23
C LYS A 57 -14.02 -14.74 3.83
N ALA A 58 -14.18 -13.46 3.47
CA ALA A 58 -13.69 -12.92 2.21
C ALA A 58 -12.16 -13.05 2.08
N ALA A 59 -11.40 -12.78 3.15
CA ALA A 59 -9.95 -12.91 3.15
C ALA A 59 -9.49 -14.38 2.98
N GLN A 60 -10.17 -15.33 3.62
CA GLN A 60 -9.84 -16.76 3.55
C GLN A 60 -10.13 -17.40 2.18
N THR A 61 -11.11 -16.86 1.45
CA THR A 61 -11.51 -17.36 0.11
C THR A 61 -10.90 -16.54 -1.03
N LEU A 62 -10.01 -15.60 -0.72
CA LEU A 62 -9.42 -14.69 -1.67
C LEU A 62 -8.55 -15.45 -2.69
N LYS A 63 -8.70 -15.06 -3.96
CA LYS A 63 -7.88 -15.55 -5.08
C LYS A 63 -6.96 -14.43 -5.56
N PRO A 64 -5.70 -14.39 -5.12
CA PRO A 64 -4.79 -13.25 -5.37
C PRO A 64 -4.52 -12.94 -6.84
N GLU A 65 -4.76 -13.88 -7.75
CA GLU A 65 -4.67 -13.69 -9.20
C GLU A 65 -5.59 -12.58 -9.73
N PHE A 66 -6.67 -12.27 -9.03
CA PHE A 66 -7.62 -11.21 -9.40
C PHE A 66 -7.23 -9.81 -8.86
N ALA A 67 -6.06 -9.65 -8.25
CA ALA A 67 -5.59 -8.38 -7.69
C ALA A 67 -5.42 -7.25 -8.73
N HIS A 68 -5.49 -7.56 -10.01
CA HIS A 68 -5.34 -6.60 -11.12
C HIS A 68 -6.69 -6.13 -11.70
N ASN A 69 -7.82 -6.51 -11.11
CA ASN A 69 -9.14 -6.07 -11.57
C ASN A 69 -9.30 -4.55 -11.43
N GLU A 70 -9.79 -3.87 -12.47
CA GLU A 70 -10.02 -2.43 -12.48
C GLU A 70 -11.13 -2.00 -11.50
N ASP A 71 -12.11 -2.87 -11.25
CA ASP A 71 -13.18 -2.65 -10.27
C ASP A 71 -12.67 -2.37 -8.86
N LEU A 72 -11.46 -2.85 -8.55
CA LEU A 72 -10.81 -2.62 -7.27
C LEU A 72 -10.35 -1.17 -7.07
N ARG A 73 -10.40 -0.31 -8.09
CA ARG A 73 -9.88 1.06 -8.03
C ARG A 73 -10.91 2.11 -7.60
N GLY A 74 -12.16 1.71 -7.33
CA GLY A 74 -13.22 2.59 -6.84
C GLY A 74 -12.90 3.23 -5.49
N GLU A 75 -13.51 4.39 -5.20
CA GLU A 75 -13.36 5.08 -3.89
C GLU A 75 -13.97 4.23 -2.78
N GLU A 76 -15.19 3.73 -2.98
CA GLU A 76 -15.89 2.86 -2.04
C GLU A 76 -15.06 1.62 -1.68
N VAL A 77 -14.48 0.96 -2.68
CA VAL A 77 -13.57 -0.19 -2.47
C VAL A 77 -12.31 0.24 -1.73
N GLY A 78 -11.82 1.45 -1.99
CA GLY A 78 -10.68 2.03 -1.28
C GLY A 78 -10.97 2.30 0.19
N GLU A 79 -12.17 2.73 0.53
CA GLU A 79 -12.63 2.90 1.91
C GLU A 79 -12.81 1.55 2.60
N ALA A 80 -13.55 0.64 1.97
CA ALA A 80 -13.74 -0.72 2.46
C ALA A 80 -12.39 -1.41 2.75
N ALA A 81 -11.41 -1.29 1.86
CA ALA A 81 -10.06 -1.80 2.07
C ALA A 81 -9.39 -1.24 3.32
N SER A 82 -9.56 0.05 3.60
CA SER A 82 -9.01 0.69 4.80
C SER A 82 -9.69 0.19 6.08
N ILE A 83 -10.98 -0.11 6.01
CA ILE A 83 -11.77 -0.66 7.12
C ILE A 83 -11.35 -2.10 7.42
N VAL A 84 -11.39 -2.99 6.43
CA VAL A 84 -11.03 -4.41 6.63
C VAL A 84 -9.55 -4.58 7.02
N ALA A 85 -8.67 -3.66 6.62
CA ALA A 85 -7.26 -3.68 6.99
C ALA A 85 -7.01 -3.36 8.49
N ALA A 86 -8.00 -2.86 9.23
CA ALA A 86 -7.94 -2.70 10.68
C ALA A 86 -8.25 -4.00 11.43
N ASN A 87 -8.89 -4.98 10.78
CA ASN A 87 -9.24 -6.27 11.37
C ASN A 87 -8.00 -7.18 11.44
N LEU A 88 -7.63 -7.59 12.66
CA LEU A 88 -6.47 -8.44 12.91
C LEU A 88 -6.58 -9.78 12.20
N LYS A 89 -7.74 -10.44 12.23
CA LYS A 89 -7.96 -11.76 11.62
C LYS A 89 -7.81 -11.72 10.10
N VAL A 90 -8.26 -10.62 9.45
CA VAL A 90 -8.04 -10.40 8.00
C VAL A 90 -6.55 -10.26 7.71
N ARG A 91 -5.83 -9.51 8.53
CA ARG A 91 -4.38 -9.33 8.39
C ARG A 91 -3.63 -10.65 8.53
N GLU A 92 -3.97 -11.46 9.54
CA GLU A 92 -3.39 -12.77 9.77
C GLU A 92 -3.65 -13.73 8.58
N ALA A 93 -4.88 -13.74 8.05
CA ALA A 93 -5.24 -14.55 6.88
C ALA A 93 -4.41 -14.18 5.63
N LEU A 94 -4.06 -12.90 5.45
CA LEU A 94 -3.28 -12.44 4.30
C LEU A 94 -1.76 -12.51 4.52
N LEU A 95 -1.28 -12.60 5.75
CA LEU A 95 0.13 -12.49 6.10
C LEU A 95 0.98 -13.62 5.48
N GLY A 96 0.48 -14.84 5.52
CA GLY A 96 1.16 -16.01 4.96
C GLY A 96 1.46 -15.85 3.47
N PHE A 97 0.46 -15.42 2.69
CA PHE A 97 0.63 -15.15 1.27
C PHE A 97 1.65 -14.04 1.00
N GLN A 98 1.60 -12.93 1.73
CA GLN A 98 2.52 -11.81 1.56
C GLN A 98 3.97 -12.23 1.83
N ARG A 99 4.22 -12.99 2.91
CA ARG A 99 5.55 -13.52 3.26
C ARG A 99 6.06 -14.54 2.23
N GLN A 100 5.20 -15.43 1.76
CA GLN A 100 5.55 -16.37 0.70
C GLN A 100 5.93 -15.65 -0.59
N PHE A 101 5.19 -14.57 -0.93
CA PHE A 101 5.53 -13.75 -2.08
C PHE A 101 6.87 -13.04 -1.91
N ALA A 102 7.14 -12.49 -0.72
CA ALA A 102 8.39 -11.80 -0.41
C ALA A 102 9.62 -12.72 -0.55
N ALA A 103 9.46 -14.02 -0.32
CA ALA A 103 10.53 -15.00 -0.42
C ALA A 103 10.87 -15.41 -1.87
N LYS A 104 10.14 -14.91 -2.89
CA LYS A 104 10.41 -15.24 -4.31
C LYS A 104 11.79 -14.76 -4.75
N ARG A 105 12.49 -15.62 -5.52
CA ARG A 105 13.77 -15.26 -6.14
C ARG A 105 13.56 -14.61 -7.52
N PRO A 106 14.42 -13.70 -7.95
CA PRO A 106 15.67 -13.23 -7.31
C PRO A 106 15.45 -12.24 -6.16
N GLY A 107 14.24 -11.70 -5.98
CA GLY A 107 13.86 -10.79 -4.94
C GLY A 107 12.45 -10.26 -5.14
N ALA A 108 11.94 -9.51 -4.17
CA ALA A 108 10.59 -8.93 -4.20
C ALA A 108 10.58 -7.49 -3.67
N VAL A 109 9.70 -6.68 -4.26
CA VAL A 109 9.33 -5.34 -3.78
C VAL A 109 7.87 -5.39 -3.35
N LEU A 110 7.59 -5.09 -2.09
CA LEU A 110 6.25 -5.04 -1.56
C LEU A 110 5.87 -3.58 -1.24
N ASP A 111 4.69 -3.16 -1.70
CA ASP A 111 4.09 -1.85 -1.42
C ASP A 111 2.96 -2.01 -0.41
N GLY A 112 3.01 -1.24 0.69
CA GLY A 112 1.99 -1.34 1.73
C GLY A 112 1.97 -0.17 2.74
N ARG A 113 1.70 -0.54 4.02
CA ARG A 113 1.64 0.38 5.16
C ARG A 113 2.53 -0.05 6.33
N ASP A 114 2.79 -1.33 6.39
CA ASP A 114 3.44 -2.03 7.49
C ASP A 114 4.35 -3.17 7.01
N ILE A 115 4.82 -3.07 5.78
CA ILE A 115 5.68 -4.10 5.19
C ILE A 115 6.99 -4.20 6.00
N GLY A 116 7.65 -3.08 6.25
CA GLY A 116 8.91 -3.05 6.98
C GLY A 116 8.79 -3.18 8.49
N THR A 117 7.56 -3.11 9.04
CA THR A 117 7.33 -3.23 10.50
C THR A 117 6.72 -4.56 10.92
N VAL A 118 5.84 -5.15 10.09
CA VAL A 118 5.05 -6.34 10.44
C VAL A 118 5.19 -7.48 9.43
N VAL A 119 5.03 -7.20 8.14
CA VAL A 119 5.02 -8.25 7.11
C VAL A 119 6.41 -8.85 6.91
N CYS A 120 7.39 -7.99 6.69
CA CYS A 120 8.81 -8.33 6.46
C CYS A 120 9.71 -7.45 7.35
N PRO A 121 9.70 -7.64 8.69
CA PRO A 121 10.51 -6.83 9.59
C PRO A 121 12.03 -7.00 9.34
N ASP A 122 12.43 -8.09 8.70
CA ASP A 122 13.82 -8.38 8.35
C ASP A 122 14.15 -8.01 6.89
N ALA A 123 13.30 -7.20 6.21
CA ALA A 123 13.57 -6.74 4.85
C ALA A 123 14.90 -5.97 4.80
N GLU A 124 15.76 -6.30 3.82
CA GLU A 124 17.10 -5.72 3.69
C GLU A 124 17.07 -4.23 3.35
N ALA A 125 16.04 -3.77 2.67
CA ALA A 125 15.82 -2.35 2.41
C ALA A 125 14.39 -1.95 2.76
N LYS A 126 14.23 -0.93 3.61
CA LYS A 126 12.95 -0.39 4.02
C LYS A 126 12.89 1.08 3.66
N ILE A 127 11.88 1.46 2.89
CA ILE A 127 11.66 2.84 2.43
C ILE A 127 10.28 3.28 2.90
N PHE A 128 10.22 4.39 3.64
CA PHE A 128 8.97 5.01 4.02
C PHE A 128 8.76 6.27 3.18
N VAL A 129 7.85 6.17 2.20
CA VAL A 129 7.56 7.27 1.26
C VAL A 129 6.49 8.16 1.84
N THR A 130 6.76 9.45 1.93
CA THR A 130 5.80 10.45 2.41
C THR A 130 5.74 11.67 1.50
N ALA A 131 4.69 12.47 1.64
CA ALA A 131 4.51 13.78 1.06
C ALA A 131 3.47 14.57 1.86
N ALA A 132 3.51 15.90 1.80
CA ALA A 132 2.52 16.77 2.42
C ALA A 132 1.08 16.36 2.01
N PRO A 133 0.11 16.40 2.93
CA PRO A 133 -1.27 15.98 2.64
C PRO A 133 -1.89 16.66 1.42
N GLU A 134 -1.65 17.96 1.26
CA GLU A 134 -2.15 18.76 0.13
C GLU A 134 -1.55 18.28 -1.20
N VAL A 135 -0.26 17.92 -1.22
CA VAL A 135 0.41 17.39 -2.41
C VAL A 135 -0.18 16.04 -2.79
N ARG A 136 -0.45 15.18 -1.80
CA ARG A 136 -1.06 13.87 -2.01
C ARG A 136 -2.50 14.00 -2.51
N ALA A 137 -3.26 14.94 -1.95
CA ALA A 137 -4.62 15.24 -2.41
C ALA A 137 -4.64 15.73 -3.87
N ARG A 138 -3.71 16.64 -4.26
CA ARG A 138 -3.57 17.07 -5.66
C ARG A 138 -3.26 15.91 -6.60
N ARG A 139 -2.33 15.03 -6.23
CA ARG A 139 -1.98 13.84 -7.02
C ARG A 139 -3.19 12.92 -7.19
N ARG A 140 -3.95 12.71 -6.12
CA ARG A 140 -5.15 11.87 -6.16
C ARG A 140 -6.28 12.51 -6.96
N HIS A 141 -6.51 13.79 -6.78
CA HIS A 141 -7.51 14.54 -7.54
C HIS A 141 -7.23 14.48 -9.04
N GLN A 142 -5.97 14.68 -9.44
CA GLN A 142 -5.55 14.54 -10.84
C GLN A 142 -5.76 13.12 -11.36
N GLU A 143 -5.38 12.09 -10.61
CA GLU A 143 -5.61 10.68 -10.98
C GLU A 143 -7.10 10.38 -11.22
N LEU A 144 -7.98 10.92 -10.36
CA LEU A 144 -9.43 10.76 -10.50
C LEU A 144 -9.96 11.48 -11.74
N ALA A 145 -9.48 12.70 -12.00
CA ALA A 145 -9.84 13.46 -13.20
C ALA A 145 -9.41 12.75 -14.50
N GLU A 146 -8.21 12.17 -14.54
CA GLU A 146 -7.71 11.36 -15.66
C GLU A 146 -8.58 10.11 -15.92
N ARG A 147 -9.30 9.64 -14.92
CA ARG A 147 -10.26 8.53 -15.01
C ARG A 147 -11.69 8.98 -15.33
N GLY A 148 -11.90 10.26 -15.64
CA GLY A 148 -13.21 10.83 -15.92
C GLY A 148 -14.09 11.06 -14.69
N LEU A 149 -13.53 10.99 -13.48
CA LEU A 149 -14.22 11.32 -12.24
C LEU A 149 -13.92 12.77 -11.87
N ALA A 150 -14.92 13.49 -11.32
CA ALA A 150 -14.80 14.92 -11.02
C ALA A 150 -15.16 15.24 -9.56
N PRO A 151 -14.53 14.61 -8.54
CA PRO A 151 -14.74 15.01 -7.16
C PRO A 151 -14.15 16.41 -6.91
N SER A 152 -14.67 17.14 -5.92
CA SER A 152 -14.03 18.37 -5.49
C SER A 152 -12.66 18.08 -4.83
N PHE A 153 -11.74 19.05 -4.94
CA PHE A 153 -10.45 18.91 -4.25
C PHE A 153 -10.63 18.78 -2.73
N ASP A 154 -11.55 19.53 -2.14
CA ASP A 154 -11.81 19.50 -0.70
C ASP A 154 -12.31 18.13 -0.22
N SER A 155 -13.17 17.46 -1.02
CA SER A 155 -13.60 16.09 -0.73
C SER A 155 -12.40 15.14 -0.75
N VAL A 156 -11.58 15.18 -1.81
CA VAL A 156 -10.39 14.32 -1.92
C VAL A 156 -9.39 14.59 -0.78
N PHE A 157 -9.24 15.84 -0.38
CA PHE A 157 -8.36 16.22 0.72
C PHE A 157 -8.86 15.70 2.06
N ALA A 158 -10.16 15.83 2.32
CA ALA A 158 -10.80 15.27 3.52
C ALA A 158 -10.65 13.75 3.60
N ASP A 159 -10.84 13.04 2.48
CA ASP A 159 -10.67 11.58 2.40
C ASP A 159 -9.22 11.15 2.68
N ILE A 160 -8.24 11.90 2.17
CA ILE A 160 -6.81 11.64 2.45
C ILE A 160 -6.54 11.79 3.95
N LEU A 161 -7.04 12.84 4.60
CA LEU A 161 -6.83 13.06 6.03
C LEU A 161 -7.52 11.99 6.87
N ALA A 162 -8.77 11.66 6.56
CA ALA A 162 -9.53 10.63 7.26
C ALA A 162 -8.85 9.25 7.15
N ARG A 163 -8.32 8.93 5.97
CA ARG A 163 -7.58 7.68 5.73
C ARG A 163 -6.26 7.65 6.49
N ASP A 164 -5.50 8.74 6.49
CA ASP A 164 -4.26 8.83 7.25
C ASP A 164 -4.49 8.61 8.74
N GLU A 165 -5.54 9.20 9.26
CA GLU A 165 -5.90 9.05 10.67
C GLU A 165 -6.29 7.60 10.99
N ARG A 166 -7.12 6.95 10.16
CA ARG A 166 -7.42 5.53 10.32
C ARG A 166 -6.15 4.67 10.26
N ASP A 167 -5.27 4.89 9.28
CA ASP A 167 -4.06 4.09 9.10
C ASP A 167 -3.08 4.27 10.27
N ARG A 168 -2.96 5.48 10.86
CA ARG A 168 -2.10 5.76 12.02
C ARG A 168 -2.67 5.22 13.33
N ARG A 169 -4.00 5.30 13.53
CA ARG A 169 -4.66 4.89 14.78
C ARG A 169 -4.96 3.40 14.87
N ARG A 170 -4.58 2.59 13.89
CA ARG A 170 -4.75 1.14 13.99
C ARG A 170 -4.09 0.61 15.26
N VAL A 171 -4.81 -0.19 16.02
CA VAL A 171 -4.27 -0.91 17.19
C VAL A 171 -3.22 -1.91 16.72
N HIS A 172 -3.49 -2.56 15.57
CA HIS A 172 -2.59 -3.53 14.95
C HIS A 172 -2.00 -2.94 13.67
N ALA A 173 -0.68 -3.00 13.54
CA ALA A 173 0.06 -2.53 12.37
C ALA A 173 -0.25 -1.07 11.98
N PRO A 174 -0.02 -0.09 12.90
CA PRO A 174 -0.19 1.32 12.58
C PRO A 174 0.77 1.74 11.46
N LEU A 175 0.37 2.77 10.72
CA LEU A 175 1.23 3.38 9.70
C LEU A 175 2.33 4.22 10.36
N ILE A 176 3.46 3.60 10.60
CA ILE A 176 4.68 4.23 11.14
C ILE A 176 5.89 3.76 10.34
N PRO A 177 6.94 4.58 10.18
CA PRO A 177 8.18 4.12 9.59
C PRO A 177 8.86 3.08 10.52
N ALA A 178 9.45 2.05 9.93
CA ALA A 178 10.34 1.16 10.69
C ALA A 178 11.57 1.96 11.17
N ALA A 179 12.16 1.57 12.29
CA ALA A 179 13.27 2.30 12.91
C ALA A 179 14.50 2.43 11.98
N ASP A 180 14.71 1.46 11.09
CA ASP A 180 15.78 1.41 10.09
C ASP A 180 15.33 1.83 8.69
N ALA A 181 14.13 2.36 8.55
CA ALA A 181 13.61 2.81 7.25
C ALA A 181 14.24 4.13 6.80
N TYR A 182 14.53 4.21 5.51
CA TYR A 182 14.83 5.47 4.84
C TYR A 182 13.52 6.24 4.59
N VAL A 183 13.37 7.39 5.24
CA VAL A 183 12.21 8.27 5.02
C VAL A 183 12.47 9.11 3.78
N LEU A 184 11.67 8.86 2.73
CA LEU A 184 11.74 9.55 1.45
C LEU A 184 10.56 10.53 1.32
N GLU A 185 10.83 11.80 1.57
CA GLU A 185 9.87 12.88 1.43
C GLU A 185 9.82 13.34 -0.04
N THR A 186 8.66 13.24 -0.70
CA THR A 186 8.51 13.40 -2.15
C THR A 186 7.71 14.62 -2.57
N SER A 187 7.36 15.55 -1.67
CA SER A 187 6.51 16.70 -1.99
C SER A 187 7.09 17.57 -3.11
N ARG A 188 8.42 17.69 -3.14
CA ARG A 188 9.17 18.53 -4.10
C ARG A 188 10.00 17.73 -5.10
N MET A 189 9.80 16.40 -5.16
CA MET A 189 10.56 15.53 -6.05
C MET A 189 9.78 15.15 -7.29
N THR A 190 10.47 15.05 -8.43
CA THR A 190 9.95 14.33 -9.59
C THR A 190 9.98 12.82 -9.35
N ARG A 191 9.31 12.04 -10.21
CA ARG A 191 9.32 10.57 -10.12
C ARG A 191 10.74 10.01 -10.28
N GLU A 192 11.53 10.61 -11.17
CA GLU A 192 12.92 10.23 -11.47
C GLU A 192 13.84 10.52 -10.28
N GLN A 193 13.68 11.68 -9.63
CA GLN A 193 14.45 12.05 -8.45
C GLN A 193 14.15 11.11 -7.27
N ALA A 194 12.88 10.78 -7.04
CA ALA A 194 12.47 9.83 -6.01
C ALA A 194 13.02 8.42 -6.27
N LEU A 195 12.99 7.97 -7.53
CA LEU A 195 13.56 6.68 -7.93
C LEU A 195 15.08 6.65 -7.73
N ALA A 196 15.79 7.68 -8.17
CA ALA A 196 17.25 7.77 -8.02
C ALA A 196 17.66 7.73 -6.53
N ALA A 197 16.96 8.47 -5.67
CA ALA A 197 17.21 8.46 -4.23
C ALA A 197 16.95 7.09 -3.60
N ALA A 198 15.87 6.42 -4.00
CA ALA A 198 15.53 5.09 -3.53
C ALA A 198 16.57 4.03 -3.99
N ILE A 199 17.01 4.07 -5.25
CA ILE A 199 18.06 3.18 -5.78
C ILE A 199 19.35 3.40 -4.99
N ALA A 200 19.78 4.65 -4.81
CA ALA A 200 21.00 4.96 -4.05
C ALA A 200 20.96 4.40 -2.62
N PHE A 201 19.81 4.41 -1.97
CA PHE A 201 19.61 3.80 -0.66
C PHE A 201 19.70 2.26 -0.72
N VAL A 202 18.98 1.63 -1.66
CA VAL A 202 18.98 0.16 -1.81
C VAL A 202 20.38 -0.36 -2.11
N GLU A 203 21.16 0.30 -2.99
CA GLU A 203 22.53 -0.10 -3.32
C GLU A 203 23.48 -0.07 -2.11
N LYS A 204 23.28 0.88 -1.18
CA LYS A 204 24.04 0.90 0.10
C LYS A 204 23.71 -0.30 1.00
N ARG A 205 22.48 -0.84 0.90
CA ARG A 205 22.06 -2.03 1.67
C ARG A 205 22.52 -3.33 1.03
N ARG A 206 22.65 -3.37 -0.30
CA ARG A 206 23.16 -4.56 -1.04
C ARG A 206 24.66 -4.82 -0.82
N LYS A 207 25.42 -3.78 -0.47
CA LYS A 207 26.87 -3.87 -0.26
C LYS A 207 27.27 -4.28 1.17
N LYS A 208 26.29 -4.39 2.06
CA LYS A 208 26.49 -4.89 3.43
C LYS A 208 26.14 -6.36 3.52
#